data_dc573de3312c46f3aeecb58d6a733f2e
#
_entry.id   dc573de3312c46f3aeecb58d6a733f2e
#
_cell.length_a   1.000
_cell.length_b   1.000
_cell.length_c   1.000
_cell.angle_alpha   90.00
_cell.angle_beta   90.00
_cell.angle_gamma   90.00
#
_symmetry.space_group_name_H-M   'P 1'
#
loop_
_entity.id
_entity.type
_entity.pdbx_description
1 polymer ?
#
loop_
_entity_poly.entity_id
_entity_poly.type
_entity_poly.pdbx_seq_one_letter_code
_entity_poly.pdbx_strand_id
1 'polypeptide(L)'
;MMKIFYQCLMLKVLLLGALGAHAQNPASEATLQQASALSVYQSEQQLEQLSKETNERKLSPAAARTPLDTILGFRKYLRAGDFAVAAQYLDLRYVPEEIAAIEPKNLAQALAFVWTKQNVLDISILSDSPQGHLDDDLPSYRDQVGEVQLSESVVPILLQRIPDKQSDYVWRISNATVVLIPDMWEEHGYSQWAIWLSQTLPPFTLLGMTNWQAFSMLLALGLFWVISGLIARIMAWLSL
;
A
#
# COMPACT_ATOMS: atom_id res chain seq x y z
N MET A 1 45.56 4.80 30.17
CA MET A 1 44.37 5.68 30.25
C MET A 1 43.33 5.42 29.17
N MET A 2 43.67 5.07 27.94
CA MET A 2 42.75 4.86 26.82
C MET A 2 41.76 3.68 26.99
N LYS A 3 42.16 2.57 27.64
CA LYS A 3 41.28 1.40 27.90
C LYS A 3 40.13 1.68 28.88
N ILE A 4 40.38 2.54 29.88
CA ILE A 4 39.36 2.89 30.91
C ILE A 4 38.31 3.82 30.30
N PHE A 5 38.72 4.70 29.37
CA PHE A 5 37.78 5.60 28.68
C PHE A 5 36.84 4.86 27.74
N TYR A 6 37.32 3.81 27.07
CA TYR A 6 36.49 2.95 26.19
C TYR A 6 35.46 2.14 26.99
N GLN A 7 35.86 1.66 28.18
CA GLN A 7 34.93 0.94 29.07
C GLN A 7 33.83 1.86 29.63
N CYS A 8 34.18 3.10 30.01
CA CYS A 8 33.19 4.09 30.46
C CYS A 8 32.25 4.57 29.34
N LEU A 9 32.72 4.69 28.10
CA LEU A 9 31.90 5.08 26.97
C LEU A 9 30.94 3.97 26.59
N MET A 10 31.38 2.71 26.54
CA MET A 10 30.53 1.54 26.29
C MET A 10 29.50 1.36 27.39
N LEU A 11 29.86 1.61 28.65
CA LEU A 11 28.92 1.50 29.77
C LEU A 11 27.84 2.61 29.74
N LYS A 12 28.18 3.83 29.29
CA LYS A 12 27.20 4.92 29.11
C LYS A 12 26.28 4.70 27.94
N VAL A 13 26.73 4.11 26.85
CA VAL A 13 25.87 3.75 25.70
C VAL A 13 24.91 2.63 26.10
N LEU A 14 25.35 1.66 26.89
CA LEU A 14 24.48 0.61 27.44
C LEU A 14 23.46 1.15 28.48
N LEU A 15 23.80 2.17 29.26
CA LEU A 15 22.89 2.78 30.23
C LEU A 15 21.88 3.75 29.60
N LEU A 16 22.22 4.44 28.51
CA LEU A 16 21.23 5.24 27.75
C LEU A 16 20.21 4.38 26.98
N GLY A 17 20.58 3.16 26.61
CA GLY A 17 19.64 2.20 26.01
C GLY A 17 18.62 1.61 27.00
N ALA A 18 18.91 1.66 28.30
CA ALA A 18 18.05 1.07 29.33
C ALA A 18 16.97 2.03 29.90
N LEU A 19 17.07 3.32 29.65
CA LEU A 19 16.15 4.34 30.18
C LEU A 19 14.94 4.66 29.26
N GLY A 20 14.84 4.02 28.09
CA GLY A 20 13.75 4.17 27.12
C GLY A 20 12.74 3.02 27.11
N ALA A 21 12.94 1.97 27.93
CA ALA A 21 12.00 0.86 28.02
C ALA A 21 10.84 1.24 28.96
N HIS A 22 9.90 2.06 28.48
CA HIS A 22 8.53 2.00 28.96
C HIS A 22 8.04 0.57 28.66
N ALA A 23 7.67 -0.15 29.70
CA ALA A 23 7.12 -1.49 29.61
C ALA A 23 5.75 -1.46 28.94
N GLN A 24 5.73 -1.28 27.62
CA GLN A 24 4.65 -1.77 26.79
C GLN A 24 4.80 -3.29 26.77
N ASN A 25 3.72 -3.97 27.10
CA ASN A 25 3.72 -5.41 27.25
C ASN A 25 4.03 -6.07 25.88
N PRO A 26 5.26 -6.52 25.59
CA PRO A 26 5.66 -6.96 24.24
C PRO A 26 4.87 -8.19 23.78
N ALA A 27 4.26 -8.92 24.71
CA ALA A 27 3.37 -10.04 24.43
C ALA A 27 2.05 -9.60 23.80
N SER A 28 1.53 -8.41 24.15
CA SER A 28 0.27 -7.90 23.60
C SER A 28 0.46 -7.36 22.18
N GLU A 29 1.53 -6.62 21.93
CA GLU A 29 1.83 -6.09 20.57
C GLU A 29 2.21 -7.21 19.60
N ALA A 30 3.02 -8.17 20.02
CA ALA A 30 3.35 -9.34 19.21
C ALA A 30 2.11 -10.17 18.86
N THR A 31 1.18 -10.32 19.79
CA THR A 31 -0.08 -11.04 19.55
C THR A 31 -1.00 -10.29 18.60
N LEU A 32 -1.09 -8.96 18.71
CA LEU A 32 -1.87 -8.13 17.79
C LEU A 32 -1.26 -8.09 16.38
N GLN A 33 0.07 -8.00 16.27
CA GLN A 33 0.76 -8.07 14.99
C GLN A 33 0.65 -9.46 14.34
N GLN A 34 0.72 -10.55 15.13
CA GLN A 34 0.50 -11.91 14.62
C GLN A 34 -0.95 -12.13 14.20
N ALA A 35 -1.93 -11.62 14.95
CA ALA A 35 -3.34 -11.68 14.57
C ALA A 35 -3.61 -10.89 13.29
N SER A 36 -3.03 -9.70 13.15
CA SER A 36 -3.10 -8.89 11.94
C SER A 36 -2.45 -9.59 10.73
N ALA A 37 -1.25 -10.15 10.89
CA ALA A 37 -0.56 -10.88 9.83
C ALA A 37 -1.32 -12.15 9.41
N LEU A 38 -1.92 -12.87 10.36
CA LEU A 38 -2.76 -14.04 10.09
C LEU A 38 -4.04 -13.69 9.34
N SER A 39 -4.70 -12.58 9.69
CA SER A 39 -5.90 -12.13 8.99
C SER A 39 -5.59 -11.72 7.54
N VAL A 40 -4.46 -11.03 7.31
CA VAL A 40 -3.98 -10.69 5.97
C VAL A 40 -3.71 -11.95 5.15
N TYR A 41 -3.00 -12.92 5.73
CA TYR A 41 -2.68 -14.19 5.06
C TYR A 41 -3.93 -15.01 4.73
N GLN A 42 -4.90 -15.07 5.66
CA GLN A 42 -6.17 -15.74 5.44
C GLN A 42 -7.00 -15.06 4.35
N SER A 43 -7.04 -13.72 4.33
CA SER A 43 -7.70 -12.94 3.29
C SER A 43 -7.07 -13.19 1.91
N GLU A 44 -5.75 -13.26 1.84
CA GLU A 44 -5.02 -13.58 0.62
C GLU A 44 -5.32 -14.99 0.13
N GLN A 45 -5.34 -15.99 1.01
CA GLN A 45 -5.67 -17.36 0.67
C GLN A 45 -7.12 -17.52 0.19
N GLN A 46 -8.07 -16.84 0.84
CA GLN A 46 -9.46 -16.85 0.41
C GLN A 46 -9.63 -16.23 -0.98
N LEU A 47 -8.95 -15.10 -1.27
CA LEU A 47 -8.94 -14.51 -2.61
C LEU A 47 -8.30 -15.44 -3.64
N GLU A 48 -7.27 -16.15 -3.27
CA GLU A 48 -6.62 -17.10 -4.18
C GLU A 48 -7.51 -18.31 -4.47
N GLN A 49 -8.26 -18.80 -3.47
CA GLN A 49 -9.26 -19.86 -3.64
C GLN A 49 -10.41 -19.38 -4.51
N LEU A 50 -11.01 -18.22 -4.21
CA LEU A 50 -12.04 -17.60 -5.02
C LEU A 50 -11.55 -17.34 -6.46
N SER A 51 -10.30 -16.92 -6.62
CA SER A 51 -9.68 -16.72 -7.94
C SER A 51 -9.49 -18.03 -8.71
N LYS A 52 -9.20 -19.15 -8.03
CA LYS A 52 -9.08 -20.49 -8.63
C LYS A 52 -10.45 -21.05 -9.03
N GLU A 53 -11.45 -20.90 -8.16
CA GLU A 53 -12.84 -21.29 -8.45
C GLU A 53 -13.46 -20.44 -9.56
N THR A 54 -13.00 -19.19 -9.68
CA THR A 54 -13.47 -18.22 -10.68
C THR A 54 -12.65 -18.24 -11.97
N ASN A 55 -11.73 -19.20 -12.14
CA ASN A 55 -10.84 -19.27 -13.31
C ASN A 55 -11.60 -19.46 -14.64
N GLU A 56 -12.89 -19.83 -14.59
CA GLU A 56 -13.80 -19.89 -15.72
C GLU A 56 -14.49 -18.54 -15.99
N ARG A 57 -14.48 -17.60 -15.07
CA ARG A 57 -15.10 -16.29 -15.23
C ARG A 57 -14.24 -15.41 -16.15
N LYS A 58 -14.89 -14.77 -17.11
CA LYS A 58 -14.25 -13.76 -17.96
C LYS A 58 -13.99 -12.49 -17.13
N LEU A 59 -12.88 -12.47 -16.38
CA LEU A 59 -12.43 -11.28 -15.63
C LEU A 59 -11.88 -10.23 -16.60
N SER A 60 -12.73 -9.65 -17.42
CA SER A 60 -12.42 -8.49 -18.25
C SER A 60 -13.22 -7.28 -17.79
N PRO A 61 -12.77 -6.05 -18.02
CA PRO A 61 -13.55 -4.86 -17.62
C PRO A 61 -14.97 -4.85 -18.14
N ALA A 62 -15.21 -5.33 -19.36
CA ALA A 62 -16.53 -5.42 -19.95
C ALA A 62 -17.42 -6.54 -19.34
N ALA A 63 -16.84 -7.50 -18.64
CA ALA A 63 -17.55 -8.63 -18.03
C ALA A 63 -17.70 -8.51 -16.50
N ALA A 64 -17.30 -7.41 -15.89
CA ALA A 64 -17.41 -7.18 -14.45
C ALA A 64 -18.86 -6.88 -14.04
N ARG A 65 -19.68 -7.94 -13.91
CA ARG A 65 -21.11 -7.86 -13.63
C ARG A 65 -21.45 -7.80 -12.14
N THR A 66 -20.50 -8.16 -11.28
CA THR A 66 -20.66 -8.17 -9.83
C THR A 66 -19.54 -7.34 -9.16
N PRO A 67 -19.74 -6.87 -7.93
CA PRO A 67 -18.67 -6.28 -7.12
C PRO A 67 -17.42 -7.18 -7.05
N LEU A 68 -17.62 -8.48 -6.81
CA LEU A 68 -16.56 -9.47 -6.75
C LEU A 68 -15.77 -9.56 -8.07
N ASP A 69 -16.46 -9.65 -9.24
CA ASP A 69 -15.78 -9.68 -10.55
C ASP A 69 -14.91 -8.45 -10.79
N THR A 70 -15.39 -7.28 -10.35
CA THR A 70 -14.68 -6.01 -10.48
C THR A 70 -13.36 -6.06 -9.70
N ILE A 71 -13.41 -6.48 -8.44
CA ILE A 71 -12.24 -6.55 -7.57
C ILE A 71 -11.24 -7.62 -8.03
N LEU A 72 -11.75 -8.82 -8.36
CA LEU A 72 -10.89 -9.90 -8.86
C LEU A 72 -10.22 -9.52 -10.19
N GLY A 73 -10.98 -8.91 -11.11
CA GLY A 73 -10.46 -8.44 -12.39
C GLY A 73 -9.42 -7.33 -12.22
N PHE A 74 -9.71 -6.31 -11.43
CA PHE A 74 -8.77 -5.25 -11.11
C PHE A 74 -7.46 -5.81 -10.56
N ARG A 75 -7.55 -6.67 -9.54
CA ARG A 75 -6.40 -7.31 -8.90
C ARG A 75 -5.59 -8.19 -9.87
N LYS A 76 -6.27 -8.94 -10.75
CA LYS A 76 -5.60 -9.77 -11.78
C LYS A 76 -4.68 -8.94 -12.66
N TYR A 77 -5.17 -7.80 -13.19
CA TYR A 77 -4.38 -6.95 -14.07
C TYR A 77 -3.30 -6.16 -13.32
N LEU A 78 -3.54 -5.78 -12.06
CA LEU A 78 -2.51 -5.21 -11.19
C LEU A 78 -1.33 -6.18 -10.99
N ARG A 79 -1.62 -7.45 -10.68
CA ARG A 79 -0.59 -8.49 -10.50
C ARG A 79 0.18 -8.79 -11.78
N ALA A 80 -0.48 -8.67 -12.93
CA ALA A 80 0.15 -8.81 -14.24
C ALA A 80 0.98 -7.58 -14.66
N GLY A 81 0.93 -6.47 -13.89
CA GLY A 81 1.56 -5.20 -14.26
C GLY A 81 0.85 -4.46 -15.38
N ASP A 82 -0.34 -4.91 -15.79
CA ASP A 82 -1.14 -4.29 -16.85
C ASP A 82 -2.05 -3.20 -16.25
N PHE A 83 -1.42 -2.10 -15.85
CA PHE A 83 -2.11 -0.98 -15.21
C PHE A 83 -3.05 -0.23 -16.18
N ALA A 84 -2.81 -0.35 -17.49
CA ALA A 84 -3.68 0.26 -18.49
C ALA A 84 -5.04 -0.45 -18.56
N VAL A 85 -5.07 -1.77 -18.45
CA VAL A 85 -6.31 -2.53 -18.36
C VAL A 85 -6.91 -2.42 -16.96
N ALA A 86 -6.11 -2.43 -15.90
CA ALA A 86 -6.59 -2.20 -14.53
C ALA A 86 -7.33 -0.85 -14.41
N ALA A 87 -6.83 0.20 -15.04
CA ALA A 87 -7.48 1.51 -15.05
C ALA A 87 -8.90 1.51 -15.65
N GLN A 88 -9.25 0.53 -16.49
CA GLN A 88 -10.61 0.41 -17.05
C GLN A 88 -11.64 -0.05 -16.00
N TYR A 89 -11.19 -0.49 -14.82
CA TYR A 89 -12.09 -0.76 -13.69
C TYR A 89 -12.40 0.48 -12.86
N LEU A 90 -11.77 1.64 -13.14
CA LEU A 90 -12.07 2.92 -12.52
C LEU A 90 -13.21 3.61 -13.27
N ASP A 91 -14.14 4.22 -12.56
CA ASP A 91 -15.13 5.13 -13.17
C ASP A 91 -14.55 6.56 -13.21
N LEU A 92 -14.09 6.95 -14.37
CA LEU A 92 -13.52 8.28 -14.63
C LEU A 92 -14.56 9.29 -15.12
N ARG A 93 -15.85 8.95 -15.06
CA ARG A 93 -16.93 9.87 -15.46
C ARG A 93 -17.17 10.86 -14.34
N TYR A 94 -17.38 12.10 -14.71
CA TYR A 94 -17.74 13.19 -13.78
C TYR A 94 -16.68 13.46 -12.69
N VAL A 95 -15.43 13.08 -12.93
CA VAL A 95 -14.31 13.46 -12.06
C VAL A 95 -13.90 14.90 -12.35
N PRO A 96 -13.38 15.66 -11.34
CA PRO A 96 -12.82 16.99 -11.54
C PRO A 96 -11.70 17.02 -12.60
N GLU A 97 -11.45 18.18 -13.19
CA GLU A 97 -10.46 18.34 -14.26
C GLU A 97 -9.04 17.99 -13.79
N GLU A 98 -8.71 18.30 -12.55
CA GLU A 98 -7.42 17.98 -11.94
C GLU A 98 -7.18 16.45 -11.90
N ILE A 99 -8.22 15.68 -11.62
CA ILE A 99 -8.16 14.21 -11.60
C ILE A 99 -8.15 13.65 -13.03
N ALA A 100 -8.95 14.25 -13.92
CA ALA A 100 -9.01 13.85 -15.33
C ALA A 100 -7.68 14.08 -16.07
N ALA A 101 -6.86 15.04 -15.61
CA ALA A 101 -5.52 15.30 -16.14
C ALA A 101 -4.49 14.23 -15.75
N ILE A 102 -4.76 13.42 -14.72
CA ILE A 102 -3.88 12.33 -14.31
C ILE A 102 -4.09 11.14 -15.25
N GLU A 103 -3.00 10.57 -15.74
CA GLU A 103 -3.08 9.37 -16.58
C GLU A 103 -3.76 8.22 -15.83
N PRO A 104 -4.83 7.59 -16.39
CA PRO A 104 -5.62 6.58 -15.69
C PRO A 104 -4.81 5.42 -15.10
N LYS A 105 -3.74 4.99 -15.79
CA LYS A 105 -2.85 3.93 -15.27
C LYS A 105 -2.16 4.33 -13.97
N ASN A 106 -1.82 5.63 -13.80
CA ASN A 106 -1.16 6.12 -12.60
C ASN A 106 -2.14 6.14 -11.40
N LEU A 107 -3.42 6.46 -11.65
CA LEU A 107 -4.48 6.32 -10.65
C LEU A 107 -4.64 4.86 -10.21
N ALA A 108 -4.65 3.92 -11.16
CA ALA A 108 -4.73 2.50 -10.85
C ALA A 108 -3.52 2.02 -10.03
N GLN A 109 -2.31 2.47 -10.36
CA GLN A 109 -1.09 2.15 -9.60
C GLN A 109 -1.12 2.73 -8.18
N ALA A 110 -1.54 3.99 -8.04
CA ALA A 110 -1.63 4.66 -6.75
C ALA A 110 -2.63 3.95 -5.83
N LEU A 111 -3.83 3.64 -6.35
CA LEU A 111 -4.84 2.90 -5.60
C LEU A 111 -4.35 1.50 -5.20
N ALA A 112 -3.70 0.78 -6.12
CA ALA A 112 -3.14 -0.54 -5.84
C ALA A 112 -2.11 -0.51 -4.70
N PHE A 113 -1.26 0.50 -4.69
CA PHE A 113 -0.25 0.67 -3.65
C PHE A 113 -0.88 0.94 -2.27
N VAL A 114 -1.82 1.91 -2.21
CA VAL A 114 -2.55 2.23 -0.98
C VAL A 114 -3.32 1.01 -0.48
N TRP A 115 -4.00 0.32 -1.38
CA TRP A 115 -4.76 -0.89 -1.10
C TRP A 115 -3.90 -1.98 -0.45
N THR A 116 -2.73 -2.25 -1.04
CA THR A 116 -1.80 -3.25 -0.49
C THR A 116 -1.22 -2.82 0.86
N LYS A 117 -0.87 -1.54 1.00
CA LYS A 117 -0.25 -1.00 2.22
C LYS A 117 -1.20 -0.96 3.41
N GLN A 118 -2.47 -0.62 3.17
CA GLN A 118 -3.49 -0.44 4.21
C GLN A 118 -4.35 -1.69 4.44
N ASN A 119 -4.13 -2.76 3.66
CA ASN A 119 -4.96 -3.97 3.69
C ASN A 119 -6.47 -3.65 3.61
N VAL A 120 -6.83 -2.81 2.65
CA VAL A 120 -8.17 -2.22 2.49
C VAL A 120 -9.25 -3.25 2.21
N LEU A 121 -8.88 -4.41 1.64
CA LEU A 121 -9.83 -5.38 1.14
C LEU A 121 -10.40 -6.26 2.25
N ASP A 122 -11.67 -6.12 2.54
CA ASP A 122 -12.44 -7.12 3.27
C ASP A 122 -13.22 -8.00 2.28
N ILE A 123 -12.78 -9.26 2.15
CA ILE A 123 -13.38 -10.21 1.21
C ILE A 123 -14.77 -10.64 1.67
N SER A 124 -15.01 -10.62 2.98
CA SER A 124 -16.29 -11.07 3.56
C SER A 124 -17.46 -10.18 3.13
N ILE A 125 -17.17 -8.95 2.70
CA ILE A 125 -18.16 -7.98 2.25
C ILE A 125 -18.25 -7.87 0.72
N LEU A 126 -17.58 -8.73 -0.05
CA LEU A 126 -17.69 -8.71 -1.51
C LEU A 126 -18.93 -9.48 -1.99
N SER A 127 -19.88 -8.79 -2.59
CA SER A 127 -21.07 -9.40 -3.17
C SER A 127 -20.78 -10.04 -4.53
N ASP A 128 -21.23 -11.28 -4.71
CA ASP A 128 -21.25 -11.97 -6.01
C ASP A 128 -22.61 -11.80 -6.73
N SER A 129 -23.47 -10.93 -6.19
CA SER A 129 -24.74 -10.58 -6.82
C SER A 129 -24.57 -9.43 -7.82
N PRO A 130 -25.20 -9.48 -9.01
CA PRO A 130 -25.24 -8.34 -9.94
C PRO A 130 -25.86 -7.08 -9.35
N GLN A 131 -26.69 -7.22 -8.32
CA GLN A 131 -27.31 -6.12 -7.60
C GLN A 131 -26.41 -5.52 -6.51
N GLY A 132 -25.29 -6.19 -6.14
CA GLY A 132 -24.48 -5.82 -4.99
C GLY A 132 -25.13 -6.22 -3.68
N HIS A 133 -24.78 -5.55 -2.59
CA HIS A 133 -25.50 -5.60 -1.33
C HIS A 133 -26.72 -4.70 -1.38
N LEU A 134 -27.78 -5.09 -0.67
CA LEU A 134 -29.00 -4.31 -0.57
C LEU A 134 -29.32 -3.90 0.88
N ASP A 135 -28.56 -4.42 1.84
CA ASP A 135 -28.78 -4.26 3.28
C ASP A 135 -27.60 -3.51 3.97
N ASP A 136 -26.89 -2.65 3.20
CA ASP A 136 -25.69 -1.92 3.64
C ASP A 136 -25.92 -0.41 3.83
N ASP A 137 -27.18 0.03 3.88
CA ASP A 137 -27.59 1.43 3.96
C ASP A 137 -27.07 2.32 2.80
N LEU A 138 -26.49 1.72 1.76
CA LEU A 138 -26.05 2.43 0.55
C LEU A 138 -27.13 2.37 -0.55
N PRO A 139 -27.10 3.32 -1.50
CA PRO A 139 -27.96 3.19 -2.68
C PRO A 139 -27.66 1.90 -3.45
N SER A 140 -28.66 1.22 -3.98
CA SER A 140 -28.54 -0.07 -4.68
C SER A 140 -27.60 -0.13 -5.89
N TYR A 141 -27.04 1.01 -6.30
CA TYR A 141 -26.02 1.12 -7.35
C TYR A 141 -24.61 1.33 -6.77
N ARG A 142 -24.45 1.29 -5.45
CA ARG A 142 -23.17 1.40 -4.75
C ARG A 142 -22.95 0.20 -3.85
N ASP A 143 -21.70 -0.12 -3.61
CA ASP A 143 -21.27 -1.19 -2.69
C ASP A 143 -19.95 -0.79 -2.07
N GLN A 144 -19.76 -1.03 -0.78
CA GLN A 144 -18.51 -0.74 -0.09
C GLN A 144 -17.64 -2.00 -0.04
N VAL A 145 -16.35 -1.86 -0.35
CA VAL A 145 -15.42 -2.99 -0.39
C VAL A 145 -14.28 -2.88 0.61
N GLY A 146 -14.23 -1.79 1.33
CA GLY A 146 -13.23 -1.56 2.37
C GLY A 146 -13.13 -0.10 2.74
N GLU A 147 -12.13 0.23 3.55
CA GLU A 147 -11.88 1.58 4.05
C GLU A 147 -10.38 1.87 4.05
N VAL A 148 -10.03 3.12 3.82
CA VAL A 148 -8.66 3.63 3.98
C VAL A 148 -8.64 4.60 5.14
N GLN A 149 -7.74 4.37 6.08
CA GLN A 149 -7.50 5.29 7.20
C GLN A 149 -6.60 6.43 6.71
N LEU A 150 -7.10 7.65 6.71
CA LEU A 150 -6.32 8.87 6.59
C LEU A 150 -6.10 9.50 7.96
N SER A 151 -5.18 10.44 8.09
CA SER A 151 -4.83 11.08 9.37
C SER A 151 -6.02 11.75 10.06
N GLU A 152 -6.95 12.32 9.29
CA GLU A 152 -8.09 13.07 9.81
C GLU A 152 -9.44 12.36 9.59
N SER A 153 -9.50 11.28 8.81
CA SER A 153 -10.76 10.64 8.42
C SER A 153 -10.58 9.19 7.99
N VAL A 154 -11.67 8.44 8.03
CA VAL A 154 -11.78 7.13 7.39
C VAL A 154 -12.54 7.30 6.09
N VAL A 155 -11.98 6.82 5.00
CA VAL A 155 -12.52 6.98 3.66
C VAL A 155 -12.98 5.64 3.11
N PRO A 156 -14.27 5.46 2.78
CA PRO A 156 -14.77 4.22 2.21
C PRO A 156 -14.30 4.06 0.77
N ILE A 157 -13.90 2.85 0.43
CA ILE A 157 -13.67 2.45 -0.96
C ILE A 157 -14.96 1.89 -1.53
N LEU A 158 -15.53 2.62 -2.48
CA LEU A 158 -16.82 2.33 -3.03
C LEU A 158 -16.72 1.80 -4.45
N LEU A 159 -17.52 0.83 -4.78
CA LEU A 159 -17.88 0.45 -6.14
C LEU A 159 -19.19 1.13 -6.54
N GLN A 160 -19.41 1.25 -7.83
CA GLN A 160 -20.70 1.67 -8.36
C GLN A 160 -21.05 0.92 -9.65
N ARG A 161 -22.34 0.66 -9.79
CA ARG A 161 -22.93 0.04 -10.97
C ARG A 161 -23.24 1.09 -12.01
N ILE A 162 -22.67 0.95 -13.19
CA ILE A 162 -22.81 1.92 -14.28
C ILE A 162 -23.35 1.24 -15.53
N PRO A 163 -24.11 1.96 -16.38
CA PRO A 163 -24.57 1.42 -17.64
C PRO A 163 -23.39 1.17 -18.59
N ASP A 164 -23.42 0.01 -19.25
CA ASP A 164 -22.49 -0.35 -20.33
C ASP A 164 -23.05 0.07 -21.69
N LYS A 165 -22.17 0.07 -22.71
CA LYS A 165 -22.52 0.45 -24.09
C LYS A 165 -23.61 -0.43 -24.70
N GLN A 166 -23.87 -1.61 -24.17
CA GLN A 166 -24.83 -2.59 -24.63
C GLN A 166 -26.17 -2.56 -23.85
N SER A 167 -26.46 -1.46 -23.14
CA SER A 167 -27.64 -1.29 -22.28
C SER A 167 -27.72 -2.26 -21.10
N ASP A 168 -26.61 -2.85 -20.73
CA ASP A 168 -26.41 -3.66 -19.56
C ASP A 168 -25.63 -2.89 -18.49
N TYR A 169 -25.34 -3.48 -17.35
CA TYR A 169 -24.65 -2.82 -16.25
C TYR A 169 -23.31 -3.51 -15.95
N VAL A 170 -22.32 -2.71 -15.60
CA VAL A 170 -21.03 -3.18 -15.10
C VAL A 170 -20.69 -2.46 -13.80
N TRP A 171 -19.98 -3.15 -12.92
CA TRP A 171 -19.43 -2.54 -11.71
C TRP A 171 -18.06 -1.93 -11.97
N ARG A 172 -17.79 -0.79 -11.32
CA ARG A 172 -16.52 -0.07 -11.38
C ARG A 172 -16.18 0.49 -10.01
N ILE A 173 -14.91 0.71 -9.76
CA ILE A 173 -14.47 1.53 -8.63
C ILE A 173 -15.05 2.91 -8.83
N SER A 174 -15.81 3.37 -7.84
CA SER A 174 -16.63 4.58 -7.92
C SER A 174 -15.79 5.83 -8.21
N ASN A 175 -16.34 6.74 -9.00
CA ASN A 175 -15.73 8.06 -9.20
C ASN A 175 -15.50 8.80 -7.87
N ALA A 176 -16.35 8.61 -6.86
CA ALA A 176 -16.14 9.16 -5.51
C ALA A 176 -14.84 8.64 -4.88
N THR A 177 -14.51 7.35 -5.05
CA THR A 177 -13.23 6.79 -4.62
C THR A 177 -12.08 7.30 -5.48
N VAL A 178 -12.27 7.39 -6.81
CA VAL A 178 -11.23 7.85 -7.74
C VAL A 178 -10.76 9.27 -7.41
N VAL A 179 -11.68 10.16 -7.05
CA VAL A 179 -11.35 11.55 -6.67
C VAL A 179 -10.43 11.62 -5.45
N LEU A 180 -10.52 10.65 -4.54
CA LEU A 180 -9.74 10.62 -3.31
C LEU A 180 -8.38 9.89 -3.47
N ILE A 181 -8.10 9.28 -4.63
CA ILE A 181 -6.82 8.58 -4.85
C ILE A 181 -5.60 9.47 -4.64
N PRO A 182 -5.55 10.75 -5.13
CA PRO A 182 -4.41 11.61 -4.88
C PRO A 182 -4.18 11.89 -3.40
N ASP A 183 -5.22 12.15 -2.61
CA ASP A 183 -5.12 12.40 -1.17
C ASP A 183 -4.61 11.14 -0.44
N MET A 184 -5.14 9.97 -0.78
CA MET A 184 -4.64 8.68 -0.29
C MET A 184 -3.17 8.46 -0.64
N TRP A 185 -2.76 8.88 -1.85
CA TRP A 185 -1.37 8.77 -2.29
C TRP A 185 -0.45 9.75 -1.60
N GLU A 186 -0.90 10.98 -1.34
CA GLU A 186 -0.13 11.99 -0.62
C GLU A 186 0.22 11.49 0.79
N GLU A 187 -0.71 10.82 1.46
CA GLU A 187 -0.50 10.34 2.83
C GLU A 187 0.23 8.99 2.88
N HIS A 188 -0.12 8.07 2.00
CA HIS A 188 0.36 6.68 2.07
C HIS A 188 1.36 6.30 0.98
N GLY A 189 1.54 7.14 -0.03
CA GLY A 189 2.44 6.89 -1.15
C GLY A 189 3.92 6.92 -0.78
N TYR A 190 4.75 6.80 -1.79
CA TYR A 190 6.18 7.02 -1.62
C TYR A 190 6.48 8.50 -1.50
N SER A 191 7.50 8.84 -0.70
CA SER A 191 8.00 10.21 -0.65
C SER A 191 8.53 10.65 -2.02
N GLN A 192 8.42 11.95 -2.32
CA GLN A 192 8.83 12.55 -3.61
C GLN A 192 10.26 12.17 -4.01
N TRP A 193 11.19 12.15 -3.06
CA TRP A 193 12.59 11.78 -3.31
C TRP A 193 12.75 10.29 -3.70
N ALA A 194 11.93 9.39 -3.14
CA ALA A 194 11.97 7.97 -3.48
C ALA A 194 11.45 7.72 -4.90
N ILE A 195 10.39 8.46 -5.30
CA ILE A 195 9.87 8.43 -6.66
C ILE A 195 10.92 8.94 -7.64
N TRP A 196 11.52 10.10 -7.36
CA TRP A 196 12.59 10.67 -8.19
C TRP A 196 13.77 9.70 -8.35
N LEU A 197 14.20 9.08 -7.24
CA LEU A 197 15.30 8.13 -7.25
C LEU A 197 14.98 6.87 -8.06
N SER A 198 13.75 6.34 -7.95
CA SER A 198 13.31 5.17 -8.70
C SER A 198 13.25 5.41 -10.21
N GLN A 199 12.97 6.65 -10.62
CA GLN A 199 12.93 7.04 -12.03
C GLN A 199 14.32 7.33 -12.61
N THR A 200 15.24 7.79 -11.76
CA THR A 200 16.60 8.16 -12.19
C THR A 200 17.55 6.96 -12.26
N LEU A 201 17.35 5.97 -11.42
CA LEU A 201 18.20 4.78 -11.37
C LEU A 201 17.76 3.71 -12.39
N PRO A 202 18.71 2.98 -12.99
CA PRO A 202 18.38 1.86 -13.86
C PRO A 202 17.51 0.83 -13.15
N PRO A 203 16.54 0.20 -13.84
CA PRO A 203 15.67 -0.81 -13.24
C PRO A 203 16.48 -2.09 -12.95
N PHE A 204 16.80 -2.33 -11.69
CA PHE A 204 17.36 -3.60 -11.21
C PHE A 204 16.79 -3.96 -9.85
N THR A 205 16.78 -5.23 -9.54
CA THR A 205 16.43 -5.75 -8.21
C THR A 205 17.64 -6.45 -7.60
N LEU A 206 17.98 -6.12 -6.37
CA LEU A 206 19.04 -6.73 -5.61
C LEU A 206 18.45 -7.35 -4.32
N LEU A 207 18.54 -8.66 -4.16
CA LEU A 207 18.00 -9.38 -2.98
C LEU A 207 16.51 -9.10 -2.72
N GLY A 208 15.70 -8.92 -3.77
CA GLY A 208 14.29 -8.59 -3.64
C GLY A 208 13.98 -7.10 -3.37
N MET A 209 15.02 -6.27 -3.20
CA MET A 209 14.88 -4.82 -3.05
C MET A 209 14.90 -4.12 -4.40
N THR A 210 14.10 -3.06 -4.55
CA THR A 210 14.15 -2.21 -5.73
C THR A 210 15.43 -1.37 -5.76
N ASN A 211 15.82 -0.91 -6.95
CA ASN A 211 17.05 -0.13 -7.19
C ASN A 211 17.27 1.02 -6.21
N TRP A 212 16.24 1.84 -5.94
CA TRP A 212 16.33 2.98 -5.04
C TRP A 212 16.52 2.57 -3.56
N GLN A 213 15.95 1.44 -3.15
CA GLN A 213 16.13 0.89 -1.79
C GLN A 213 17.56 0.42 -1.58
N ALA A 214 18.10 -0.34 -2.56
CA ALA A 214 19.48 -0.79 -2.53
C ALA A 214 20.46 0.38 -2.50
N PHE A 215 20.22 1.41 -3.33
CA PHE A 215 21.03 2.63 -3.36
C PHE A 215 20.97 3.40 -2.05
N SER A 216 19.78 3.58 -1.48
CA SER A 216 19.61 4.27 -0.19
C SER A 216 20.33 3.55 0.95
N MET A 217 20.31 2.21 0.95
CA MET A 217 21.02 1.39 1.93
C MET A 217 22.54 1.58 1.81
N LEU A 218 23.08 1.54 0.59
CA LEU A 218 24.52 1.75 0.35
C LEU A 218 24.95 3.16 0.76
N LEU A 219 24.14 4.18 0.45
CA LEU A 219 24.39 5.56 0.85
C LEU A 219 24.40 5.70 2.37
N ALA A 220 23.44 5.09 3.06
CA ALA A 220 23.37 5.11 4.53
C ALA A 220 24.60 4.44 5.18
N LEU A 221 25.04 3.30 4.63
CA LEU A 221 26.26 2.62 5.08
C LEU A 221 27.51 3.47 4.87
N GLY A 222 27.63 4.13 3.72
CA GLY A 222 28.72 5.04 3.41
C GLY A 222 28.76 6.25 4.36
N LEU A 223 27.62 6.88 4.59
CA LEU A 223 27.47 7.98 5.55
C LEU A 223 27.85 7.54 6.98
N PHE A 224 27.37 6.38 7.41
CA PHE A 224 27.71 5.83 8.72
C PHE A 224 29.21 5.62 8.87
N TRP A 225 29.90 5.12 7.84
CA TRP A 225 31.35 4.93 7.85
C TRP A 225 32.11 6.25 7.93
N VAL A 226 31.70 7.26 7.16
CA VAL A 226 32.30 8.61 7.19
C VAL A 226 32.11 9.27 8.56
N ILE A 227 30.88 9.24 9.10
CA ILE A 227 30.58 9.82 10.42
C ILE A 227 31.37 9.12 11.53
N SER A 228 31.45 7.79 11.50
CA SER A 228 32.24 7.02 12.46
C SER A 228 33.72 7.39 12.38
N GLY A 229 34.27 7.56 11.19
CA GLY A 229 35.66 8.02 11.00
C GLY A 229 35.89 9.42 11.48
N LEU A 230 34.94 10.32 11.29
CA LEU A 230 35.03 11.71 11.80
C LEU A 230 35.01 11.75 13.34
N ILE A 231 34.09 11.01 13.96
CA ILE A 231 33.99 10.89 15.42
C ILE A 231 35.30 10.33 15.99
N ALA A 232 35.86 9.28 15.40
CA ALA A 232 37.11 8.68 15.83
C ALA A 232 38.27 9.69 15.76
N ARG A 233 38.33 10.53 14.71
CA ARG A 233 39.35 11.60 14.59
C ARG A 233 39.20 12.69 15.65
N ILE A 234 37.94 13.14 15.89
CA ILE A 234 37.66 14.14 16.92
C ILE A 234 38.04 13.61 18.31
N MET A 235 37.68 12.36 18.61
CA MET A 235 38.06 11.73 19.90
C MET A 235 39.57 11.59 20.06
N ALA A 236 40.27 11.22 18.97
CA ALA A 236 41.74 11.17 19.01
C ALA A 236 42.38 12.55 19.24
N TRP A 237 41.81 13.61 18.66
CA TRP A 237 42.28 14.99 18.86
C TRP A 237 42.02 15.50 20.28
N LEU A 238 40.88 15.15 20.88
CA LEU A 238 40.54 15.55 22.26
C LEU A 238 41.32 14.75 23.33
N SER A 239 41.99 13.68 22.96
CA SER A 239 42.78 12.83 23.85
C SER A 239 44.28 13.20 23.88
N LEU A 240 44.69 14.16 23.07
CA LEU A 240 46.05 14.77 23.05
C LEU A 240 46.08 16.05 23.87
#